data_4757b5458c26a0623198c2fe93272d05
#
_entry.id   4757b5458c26a0623198c2fe93272d05
#
_cell.length_a   1.000
_cell.length_b   1.000
_cell.length_c   1.000
_cell.angle_alpha   90.00
_cell.angle_beta   90.00
_cell.angle_gamma   90.00
#
_symmetry.space_group_name_H-M   'P 1'
#
loop_
_entity.id
_entity.type
_entity.pdbx_description
1 polymer ?
#
loop_
_entity_poly.entity_id
_entity_poly.type
_entity_poly.pdbx_seq_one_letter_code
_entity_poly.pdbx_strand_id
1 'polypeptide(L)'
;MKKQILAGVLSATMVVGMGGVSVFAADNADDKTYNIGICQLVQHEALDAATQGFKDAITEELGDKVTFDEQNAQGDSNTCSTIINGFVSNNVDLILANATPALQAAAAGTSDIPILGTSVTEYGVALGLDDFDGTVGGNISGTADLAPLDQQAAMLNELFPDAKNVGLLYCSAEANSQYQVDTVKAELEKLGYTCEYYAFSDSNDLSSVATTATDASDVIYVPTDNTVASNTEIINNICLPAKVPVITGEEGICSGCGVATLSISYYDLGVTTGKMAVKILKDGEDISTMPIEYAPNFTKEYNKDICEELGIEVPDDYVAIGEAAEDTEEASDDAAADESSDETTEDNATEEAAK
;
A
#
# COMPACT_ATOMS: atom_id res chain seq x y z
N MET A 1 85.77 8.77 -27.06
CA MET A 1 86.51 8.39 -28.33
C MET A 1 85.48 7.64 -29.19
N LYS A 2 85.38 8.13 -30.46
CA LYS A 2 84.86 7.44 -31.67
C LYS A 2 83.38 7.07 -31.64
N LYS A 3 82.42 7.79 -32.29
CA LYS A 3 82.16 7.95 -33.75
C LYS A 3 81.86 6.61 -34.43
N GLN A 4 80.67 6.44 -34.97
CA GLN A 4 80.28 6.56 -36.41
C GLN A 4 78.81 5.98 -36.50
N ILE A 5 77.76 6.66 -36.98
CA ILE A 5 77.34 6.97 -38.36
C ILE A 5 77.15 5.66 -39.17
N LEU A 6 75.90 5.36 -39.61
CA LEU A 6 75.41 5.56 -40.98
C LEU A 6 74.12 4.81 -41.28
N ALA A 7 73.28 5.49 -41.96
CA ALA A 7 72.38 5.12 -43.08
C ALA A 7 71.25 4.07 -42.79
N GLY A 8 70.02 4.29 -42.89
CA GLY A 8 69.27 4.89 -44.01
C GLY A 8 68.75 3.82 -44.94
N VAL A 9 67.55 3.28 -44.74
CA VAL A 9 66.75 2.72 -45.84
C VAL A 9 65.30 3.12 -45.63
N LEU A 10 64.81 3.88 -46.57
CA LEU A 10 63.45 4.30 -46.77
C LEU A 10 62.62 3.12 -47.33
N SER A 11 61.68 2.58 -46.59
CA SER A 11 60.64 1.67 -47.12
C SER A 11 59.31 2.21 -46.81
N ALA A 12 58.69 2.75 -47.84
CA ALA A 12 57.25 3.13 -47.83
C ALA A 12 56.43 1.87 -47.78
N THR A 13 55.69 1.69 -46.66
CA THR A 13 54.65 0.67 -46.55
C THR A 13 53.33 1.38 -46.46
N MET A 14 52.44 1.17 -47.44
CA MET A 14 51.07 1.58 -47.46
C MET A 14 50.32 0.97 -46.25
N VAL A 15 49.85 1.82 -45.38
CA VAL A 15 48.90 1.43 -44.37
C VAL A 15 47.49 1.50 -45.00
N VAL A 16 46.97 0.34 -45.38
CA VAL A 16 45.57 0.16 -45.68
C VAL A 16 44.80 0.41 -44.40
N GLY A 17 44.07 1.51 -44.35
CA GLY A 17 43.15 1.84 -43.25
C GLY A 17 42.00 0.83 -43.22
N MET A 18 42.09 -0.17 -42.34
CA MET A 18 40.91 -0.86 -41.86
C MET A 18 40.22 0.03 -40.82
N GLY A 19 39.20 0.72 -41.30
CA GLY A 19 38.24 1.37 -40.43
C GLY A 19 37.58 0.31 -39.53
N GLY A 20 38.04 0.27 -38.27
CA GLY A 20 37.34 -0.45 -37.22
C GLY A 20 35.98 0.21 -37.05
N VAL A 21 34.93 -0.40 -37.54
CA VAL A 21 33.58 -0.12 -37.12
C VAL A 21 33.51 -0.55 -35.65
N SER A 22 33.60 0.41 -34.74
CA SER A 22 33.19 0.18 -33.36
C SER A 22 31.70 -0.12 -33.41
N VAL A 23 31.39 -1.39 -33.40
CA VAL A 23 30.00 -1.83 -33.05
C VAL A 23 29.85 -1.44 -31.62
N PHE A 24 29.24 -0.28 -31.38
CA PHE A 24 28.57 -0.08 -30.10
C PHE A 24 27.55 -1.20 -30.03
N ALA A 25 27.79 -2.19 -29.18
CA ALA A 25 26.73 -3.07 -28.73
C ALA A 25 25.68 -2.14 -28.13
N ALA A 26 24.57 -1.97 -28.82
CA ALA A 26 23.39 -1.51 -28.16
C ALA A 26 23.15 -2.57 -27.06
N ASP A 27 23.30 -2.20 -25.80
CA ASP A 27 22.76 -2.99 -24.70
C ASP A 27 21.30 -3.23 -25.09
N ASN A 28 20.98 -4.48 -25.40
CA ASN A 28 19.62 -4.88 -25.62
C ASN A 28 18.91 -4.68 -24.29
N ALA A 29 18.05 -3.69 -24.19
CA ALA A 29 17.16 -3.46 -23.06
C ALA A 29 16.35 -4.72 -22.68
N ASP A 30 16.34 -5.69 -23.58
CA ASP A 30 15.64 -6.97 -23.46
C ASP A 30 16.38 -8.01 -22.57
N ASP A 31 17.65 -7.79 -22.19
CA ASP A 31 18.45 -8.73 -21.39
C ASP A 31 18.67 -8.24 -19.93
N LYS A 32 18.13 -7.09 -19.54
CA LYS A 32 18.32 -6.55 -18.18
C LYS A 32 17.53 -7.38 -17.16
N THR A 33 18.22 -7.83 -16.11
CA THR A 33 17.60 -8.45 -14.93
C THR A 33 17.59 -7.46 -13.79
N TYR A 34 16.59 -7.58 -12.92
CA TYR A 34 16.37 -6.69 -11.79
C TYR A 34 16.40 -7.45 -10.47
N ASN A 35 17.03 -6.86 -9.48
CA ASN A 35 17.03 -7.32 -8.10
C ASN A 35 16.19 -6.39 -7.26
N ILE A 36 15.14 -6.88 -6.63
CA ILE A 36 14.25 -6.10 -5.78
C ILE A 36 14.42 -6.56 -4.33
N GLY A 37 14.72 -5.61 -3.43
CA GLY A 37 14.70 -5.85 -2.00
C GLY A 37 13.32 -5.62 -1.43
N ILE A 38 12.80 -6.57 -0.67
CA ILE A 38 11.50 -6.45 0.02
C ILE A 38 11.78 -6.46 1.52
N CYS A 39 11.50 -5.33 2.18
CA CYS A 39 11.51 -5.22 3.64
C CYS A 39 10.08 -5.20 4.16
N GLN A 40 9.62 -6.33 4.66
CA GLN A 40 8.34 -6.45 5.33
C GLN A 40 8.53 -6.29 6.84
N LEU A 41 7.73 -5.44 7.49
CA LEU A 41 7.86 -5.17 8.92
C LEU A 41 7.66 -6.42 9.78
N VAL A 42 6.56 -7.12 9.56
CA VAL A 42 6.18 -8.31 10.33
C VAL A 42 5.28 -9.21 9.47
N GLN A 43 5.11 -10.45 9.88
CA GLN A 43 4.21 -11.37 9.21
C GLN A 43 2.79 -11.27 9.79
N HIS A 44 1.85 -10.89 8.95
CA HIS A 44 0.40 -11.01 9.14
C HIS A 44 -0.31 -10.90 7.79
N GLU A 45 -1.60 -11.24 7.78
CA GLU A 45 -2.39 -11.45 6.56
C GLU A 45 -2.31 -10.28 5.57
N ALA A 46 -2.51 -9.05 6.03
CA ALA A 46 -2.51 -7.87 5.16
C ALA A 46 -1.14 -7.61 4.51
N LEU A 47 -0.04 -7.66 5.28
CA LEU A 47 1.30 -7.44 4.71
C LEU A 47 1.73 -8.58 3.80
N ASP A 48 1.37 -9.83 4.11
CA ASP A 48 1.66 -11.00 3.28
C ASP A 48 0.92 -10.87 1.94
N ALA A 49 -0.37 -10.46 1.97
CA ALA A 49 -1.17 -10.23 0.77
C ALA A 49 -0.59 -9.09 -0.11
N ALA A 50 -0.19 -7.96 0.49
CA ALA A 50 0.43 -6.86 -0.24
C ALA A 50 1.77 -7.27 -0.88
N THR A 51 2.62 -7.99 -0.16
CA THR A 51 3.87 -8.55 -0.71
C THR A 51 3.60 -9.49 -1.86
N GLN A 52 2.59 -10.37 -1.75
CA GLN A 52 2.25 -11.33 -2.80
C GLN A 52 1.73 -10.60 -4.04
N GLY A 53 0.78 -9.67 -3.91
CA GLY A 53 0.26 -8.89 -5.03
C GLY A 53 1.34 -8.10 -5.76
N PHE A 54 2.28 -7.51 -5.02
CA PHE A 54 3.45 -6.83 -5.59
C PHE A 54 4.30 -7.77 -6.45
N LYS A 55 4.64 -8.95 -5.92
CA LYS A 55 5.45 -9.95 -6.62
C LYS A 55 4.75 -10.49 -7.86
N ASP A 56 3.45 -10.75 -7.76
CA ASP A 56 2.66 -11.29 -8.87
C ASP A 56 2.59 -10.30 -10.03
N ALA A 57 2.29 -9.02 -9.76
CA ALA A 57 2.22 -7.99 -10.80
C ALA A 57 3.57 -7.78 -11.51
N ILE A 58 4.67 -7.82 -10.79
CA ILE A 58 6.00 -7.69 -11.40
C ILE A 58 6.37 -8.95 -12.19
N THR A 59 6.08 -10.13 -11.65
CA THR A 59 6.38 -11.40 -12.30
C THR A 59 5.56 -11.58 -13.59
N GLU A 60 4.31 -11.13 -13.62
CA GLU A 60 3.48 -11.13 -14.82
C GLU A 60 4.14 -10.32 -15.96
N GLU A 61 4.74 -9.18 -15.65
CA GLU A 61 5.31 -8.26 -16.65
C GLU A 61 6.77 -8.53 -17.00
N LEU A 62 7.58 -8.98 -16.05
CA LEU A 62 9.02 -9.15 -16.20
C LEU A 62 9.47 -10.62 -16.28
N GLY A 63 8.62 -11.56 -15.86
CA GLY A 63 8.94 -13.00 -15.89
C GLY A 63 10.22 -13.33 -15.12
N ASP A 64 11.08 -14.12 -15.75
CA ASP A 64 12.36 -14.58 -15.17
C ASP A 64 13.43 -13.46 -15.05
N LYS A 65 13.11 -12.23 -15.46
CA LYS A 65 14.05 -11.09 -15.39
C LYS A 65 14.05 -10.39 -14.03
N VAL A 66 13.28 -10.87 -13.07
CA VAL A 66 13.24 -10.31 -11.72
C VAL A 66 13.60 -11.36 -10.68
N THR A 67 14.32 -10.92 -9.64
CA THR A 67 14.60 -11.69 -8.42
C THR A 67 14.24 -10.85 -7.21
N PHE A 68 13.73 -11.51 -6.17
CA PHE A 68 13.33 -10.86 -4.93
C PHE A 68 14.22 -11.33 -3.77
N ASP A 69 14.79 -10.36 -3.04
CA ASP A 69 15.40 -10.58 -1.72
C ASP A 69 14.38 -10.13 -0.67
N GLU A 70 13.56 -11.08 -0.22
CA GLU A 70 12.46 -10.85 0.71
C GLU A 70 12.90 -11.12 2.14
N GLN A 71 12.78 -10.10 3.01
CA GLN A 71 13.21 -10.16 4.39
C GLN A 71 12.15 -9.60 5.33
N ASN A 72 11.97 -10.27 6.47
CA ASN A 72 10.99 -9.92 7.50
C ASN A 72 11.73 -9.37 8.74
N ALA A 73 11.31 -8.19 9.19
CA ALA A 73 11.94 -7.50 10.33
C ALA A 73 11.41 -7.95 11.70
N GLN A 74 10.44 -8.87 11.74
CA GLN A 74 9.87 -9.42 12.97
C GLN A 74 9.29 -8.37 13.93
N GLY A 75 8.75 -7.27 13.39
CA GLY A 75 8.19 -6.16 14.16
C GLY A 75 9.22 -5.16 14.73
N ASP A 76 10.50 -5.30 14.39
CA ASP A 76 11.57 -4.45 14.94
C ASP A 76 12.10 -3.44 13.93
N SER A 77 11.92 -2.14 14.19
CA SER A 77 12.36 -1.05 13.32
C SER A 77 13.89 -0.99 13.12
N ASN A 78 14.70 -1.46 14.09
CA ASN A 78 16.15 -1.51 13.94
C ASN A 78 16.53 -2.65 12.99
N THR A 79 15.77 -3.73 13.00
CA THR A 79 15.92 -4.82 12.05
C THR A 79 15.55 -4.36 10.63
N CYS A 80 14.50 -3.53 10.45
CA CYS A 80 14.24 -2.88 9.17
C CYS A 80 15.46 -2.12 8.67
N SER A 81 16.08 -1.28 9.52
CA SER A 81 17.29 -0.53 9.16
C SER A 81 18.45 -1.43 8.76
N THR A 82 18.60 -2.59 9.41
CA THR A 82 19.64 -3.58 9.09
C THR A 82 19.39 -4.22 7.71
N ILE A 83 18.15 -4.60 7.43
CA ILE A 83 17.70 -5.16 6.13
C ILE A 83 17.96 -4.15 5.02
N ILE A 84 17.52 -2.92 5.18
CA ILE A 84 17.72 -1.85 4.20
C ILE A 84 19.20 -1.61 3.91
N ASN A 85 20.05 -1.55 4.93
CA ASN A 85 21.50 -1.43 4.75
C ASN A 85 22.09 -2.61 3.95
N GLY A 86 21.53 -3.81 4.10
CA GLY A 86 21.86 -4.98 3.28
C GLY A 86 21.51 -4.77 1.82
N PHE A 87 20.31 -4.29 1.52
CA PHE A 87 19.85 -4.00 0.16
C PHE A 87 20.71 -2.92 -0.52
N VAL A 88 21.01 -1.83 0.21
CA VAL A 88 21.91 -0.77 -0.27
C VAL A 88 23.29 -1.32 -0.60
N SER A 89 23.85 -2.16 0.27
CA SER A 89 25.17 -2.78 0.05
C SER A 89 25.19 -3.74 -1.15
N ASN A 90 24.07 -4.40 -1.42
CA ASN A 90 23.89 -5.32 -2.55
C ASN A 90 23.51 -4.59 -3.85
N ASN A 91 23.31 -3.26 -3.81
CA ASN A 91 22.90 -2.43 -4.94
C ASN A 91 21.64 -2.98 -5.62
N VAL A 92 20.56 -3.24 -4.86
CA VAL A 92 19.28 -3.64 -5.44
C VAL A 92 18.74 -2.54 -6.36
N ASP A 93 17.94 -2.89 -7.37
CA ASP A 93 17.41 -1.94 -8.35
C ASP A 93 16.21 -1.15 -7.82
N LEU A 94 15.49 -1.70 -6.82
CA LEU A 94 14.32 -1.09 -6.18
C LEU A 94 14.13 -1.71 -4.79
N ILE A 95 13.60 -0.94 -3.86
CA ILE A 95 13.20 -1.39 -2.53
C ILE A 95 11.67 -1.30 -2.41
N LEU A 96 11.02 -2.41 -2.06
CA LEU A 96 9.68 -2.39 -1.50
C LEU A 96 9.79 -2.27 0.02
N ALA A 97 9.17 -1.23 0.58
CA ALA A 97 9.03 -1.02 2.02
C ALA A 97 7.58 -1.28 2.42
N ASN A 98 7.32 -2.45 3.02
CA ASN A 98 5.99 -2.87 3.40
C ASN A 98 5.73 -2.55 4.87
N ALA A 99 4.89 -1.58 5.13
CA ALA A 99 4.50 -0.89 6.35
C ALA A 99 5.33 0.38 6.68
N THR A 100 4.72 1.28 7.46
CA THR A 100 5.31 2.59 7.85
C THR A 100 6.71 2.50 8.44
N PRO A 101 7.04 1.62 9.41
CA PRO A 101 8.41 1.55 9.93
C PRO A 101 9.44 1.08 8.90
N ALA A 102 9.05 0.21 7.95
CA ALA A 102 9.91 -0.21 6.86
C ALA A 102 10.19 0.95 5.90
N LEU A 103 9.17 1.78 5.58
CA LEU A 103 9.32 2.98 4.76
C LEU A 103 10.26 3.99 5.43
N GLN A 104 10.08 4.24 6.74
CA GLN A 104 10.96 5.13 7.50
C GLN A 104 12.42 4.67 7.47
N ALA A 105 12.65 3.37 7.63
CA ALA A 105 14.00 2.79 7.55
C ALA A 105 14.59 2.92 6.15
N ALA A 106 13.80 2.70 5.09
CA ALA A 106 14.23 2.83 3.71
C ALA A 106 14.59 4.27 3.35
N ALA A 107 13.74 5.23 3.71
CA ALA A 107 13.97 6.66 3.52
C ALA A 107 15.23 7.16 4.21
N ALA A 108 15.52 6.65 5.41
CA ALA A 108 16.75 6.98 6.14
C ALA A 108 18.01 6.28 5.57
N GLY A 109 17.84 5.16 4.88
CA GLY A 109 18.93 4.30 4.41
C GLY A 109 19.51 4.68 3.05
N THR A 110 18.71 5.25 2.15
CA THR A 110 19.18 5.62 0.80
C THR A 110 18.38 6.78 0.20
N SER A 111 19.08 7.61 -0.59
CA SER A 111 18.47 8.63 -1.44
C SER A 111 18.60 8.31 -2.94
N ASP A 112 19.23 7.19 -3.29
CA ASP A 112 19.62 6.86 -4.66
C ASP A 112 18.79 5.70 -5.23
N ILE A 113 18.47 4.68 -4.41
CA ILE A 113 17.68 3.53 -4.84
C ILE A 113 16.19 3.91 -4.77
N PRO A 114 15.41 3.66 -5.83
CA PRO A 114 13.96 3.87 -5.79
C PRO A 114 13.30 3.08 -4.65
N ILE A 115 12.43 3.73 -3.90
CA ILE A 115 11.67 3.15 -2.78
C ILE A 115 10.19 3.25 -3.10
N LEU A 116 9.50 2.12 -3.14
CA LEU A 116 8.05 2.07 -3.13
C LEU A 116 7.56 1.61 -1.77
N GLY A 117 6.75 2.44 -1.13
CA GLY A 117 5.99 2.05 0.06
C GLY A 117 4.72 1.31 -0.33
N THR A 118 4.31 0.34 0.48
CA THR A 118 2.98 -0.26 0.43
C THR A 118 2.50 -0.50 1.86
N SER A 119 1.20 -0.58 2.08
CA SER A 119 0.64 -0.69 3.44
C SER A 119 1.14 0.43 4.37
N VAL A 120 1.21 1.64 3.82
CA VAL A 120 1.60 2.87 4.51
C VAL A 120 0.38 3.78 4.59
N THR A 121 -0.06 4.08 5.80
CA THR A 121 -1.33 4.77 6.02
C THR A 121 -1.28 6.23 5.56
N GLU A 122 -0.26 6.99 6.00
CA GLU A 122 -0.13 8.41 5.67
C GLU A 122 1.34 8.79 5.53
N TYR A 123 1.74 9.16 4.32
CA TYR A 123 3.14 9.44 3.97
C TYR A 123 3.70 10.71 4.59
N GLY A 124 2.86 11.75 4.75
CA GLY A 124 3.27 13.00 5.40
C GLY A 124 3.70 12.76 6.84
N VAL A 125 2.89 12.00 7.60
CA VAL A 125 3.20 11.61 8.99
C VAL A 125 4.39 10.65 9.03
N ALA A 126 4.40 9.63 8.17
CA ALA A 126 5.47 8.63 8.11
C ALA A 126 6.85 9.25 7.90
N LEU A 127 6.94 10.28 7.06
CA LEU A 127 8.19 10.91 6.65
C LEU A 127 8.40 12.31 7.25
N GLY A 128 7.47 12.82 8.06
CA GLY A 128 7.55 14.14 8.68
C GLY A 128 7.50 15.29 7.68
N LEU A 129 6.61 15.20 6.68
CA LEU A 129 6.42 16.23 5.64
C LEU A 129 5.29 17.16 6.04
N ASP A 130 5.60 18.43 6.33
CA ASP A 130 4.61 19.41 6.83
C ASP A 130 3.52 19.77 5.80
N ASP A 131 3.85 19.80 4.50
CA ASP A 131 2.96 20.22 3.42
C ASP A 131 2.80 19.11 2.36
N PHE A 132 2.51 17.85 2.82
CA PHE A 132 2.33 16.74 1.92
C PHE A 132 1.09 16.92 1.04
N ASP A 133 1.28 16.92 -0.28
CA ASP A 133 0.25 17.17 -1.30
C ASP A 133 -0.11 15.95 -2.16
N GLY A 134 0.32 14.76 -1.73
CA GLY A 134 0.10 13.49 -2.44
C GLY A 134 1.32 13.02 -3.23
N THR A 135 2.43 13.77 -3.26
CA THR A 135 3.69 13.38 -3.90
C THR A 135 4.84 13.57 -2.92
N VAL A 136 5.60 12.50 -2.66
CA VAL A 136 6.76 12.59 -1.75
C VAL A 136 7.94 13.27 -2.43
N GLY A 137 8.18 12.93 -3.69
CA GLY A 137 9.34 13.39 -4.44
C GLY A 137 10.63 12.62 -4.12
N GLY A 138 11.76 13.06 -4.70
CA GLY A 138 13.04 12.39 -4.52
C GLY A 138 13.02 10.96 -5.06
N ASN A 139 13.37 9.99 -4.24
CA ASN A 139 13.40 8.58 -4.61
C ASN A 139 12.26 7.74 -4.01
N ILE A 140 11.17 8.36 -3.55
CA ILE A 140 10.09 7.71 -2.82
C ILE A 140 8.74 7.94 -3.49
N SER A 141 7.97 6.87 -3.65
CA SER A 141 6.54 6.88 -3.97
C SER A 141 5.89 5.61 -3.41
N GLY A 142 4.69 5.26 -3.84
CA GLY A 142 4.03 4.01 -3.43
C GLY A 142 2.52 4.12 -3.33
N THR A 143 1.95 3.25 -2.50
CA THR A 143 0.51 3.16 -2.27
C THR A 143 0.16 3.36 -0.80
N ALA A 144 -1.02 3.94 -0.52
CA ALA A 144 -1.53 4.14 0.82
C ALA A 144 -2.72 3.23 1.12
N ASP A 145 -2.75 2.68 2.33
CA ASP A 145 -3.83 1.84 2.85
C ASP A 145 -4.85 2.63 3.69
N LEU A 146 -4.79 3.95 3.64
CA LEU A 146 -5.66 4.82 4.44
C LEU A 146 -7.13 4.65 4.02
N ALA A 147 -7.89 3.94 4.84
CA ALA A 147 -9.36 3.91 4.75
C ALA A 147 -9.96 5.24 5.24
N PRO A 148 -11.18 5.60 4.80
CA PRO A 148 -11.87 6.79 5.29
C PRO A 148 -12.18 6.70 6.80
N LEU A 149 -11.40 7.38 7.63
CA LEU A 149 -11.48 7.29 9.09
C LEU A 149 -12.79 7.88 9.66
N ASP A 150 -13.36 8.86 9.00
CA ASP A 150 -14.70 9.38 9.30
C ASP A 150 -15.79 8.34 9.07
N GLN A 151 -15.64 7.48 8.05
CA GLN A 151 -16.57 6.38 7.79
C GLN A 151 -16.37 5.23 8.78
N GLN A 152 -15.15 4.97 9.25
CA GLN A 152 -14.92 4.01 10.33
C GLN A 152 -15.57 4.48 11.65
N ALA A 153 -15.48 5.78 11.96
CA ALA A 153 -16.20 6.35 13.10
C ALA A 153 -17.73 6.27 12.93
N ALA A 154 -18.23 6.51 11.71
CA ALA A 154 -19.65 6.36 11.39
C ALA A 154 -20.12 4.91 11.51
N MET A 155 -19.31 3.93 11.08
CA MET A 155 -19.57 2.49 11.25
C MET A 155 -19.70 2.11 12.73
N LEU A 156 -18.79 2.59 13.59
CA LEU A 156 -18.88 2.38 15.02
C LEU A 156 -20.20 2.93 15.58
N ASN A 157 -20.60 4.14 15.16
CA ASN A 157 -21.87 4.74 15.58
C ASN A 157 -23.11 4.00 15.03
N GLU A 158 -23.02 3.45 13.82
CA GLU A 158 -24.09 2.64 13.22
C GLU A 158 -24.35 1.36 14.03
N LEU A 159 -23.27 0.66 14.42
CA LEU A 159 -23.36 -0.61 15.12
C LEU A 159 -23.58 -0.43 16.65
N PHE A 160 -23.06 0.62 17.25
CA PHE A 160 -23.07 0.84 18.71
C PHE A 160 -23.55 2.24 19.11
N PRO A 161 -24.77 2.68 18.69
CA PRO A 161 -25.26 4.03 18.95
C PRO A 161 -25.49 4.33 20.44
N ASP A 162 -25.68 3.31 21.26
CA ASP A 162 -25.92 3.43 22.70
C ASP A 162 -24.64 3.42 23.57
N ALA A 163 -23.49 3.07 22.98
CA ALA A 163 -22.19 3.13 23.66
C ALA A 163 -21.87 4.57 24.08
N LYS A 164 -21.11 4.72 25.15
CA LYS A 164 -20.68 6.02 25.69
C LYS A 164 -19.18 6.17 25.70
N ASN A 165 -18.49 5.11 26.08
CA ASN A 165 -17.04 5.10 26.25
C ASN A 165 -16.39 4.24 25.17
N VAL A 166 -15.54 4.85 24.35
CA VAL A 166 -14.77 4.16 23.31
C VAL A 166 -13.32 4.09 23.74
N GLY A 167 -12.79 2.88 23.85
CA GLY A 167 -11.36 2.64 24.07
C GLY A 167 -10.60 2.64 22.75
N LEU A 168 -9.59 3.50 22.61
CA LEU A 168 -8.72 3.55 21.44
C LEU A 168 -7.44 2.78 21.77
N LEU A 169 -7.35 1.53 21.34
CA LEU A 169 -6.26 0.61 21.64
C LEU A 169 -5.26 0.57 20.47
N TYR A 170 -4.00 0.95 20.71
CA TYR A 170 -3.00 1.08 19.65
C TYR A 170 -1.56 1.00 20.15
N CYS A 171 -0.64 0.67 19.24
CA CYS A 171 0.80 0.70 19.46
C CYS A 171 1.35 2.11 19.29
N SER A 172 1.88 2.71 20.36
CA SER A 172 2.46 4.06 20.34
C SER A 172 3.80 4.15 19.61
N ALA A 173 4.43 3.01 19.30
CA ALA A 173 5.64 2.96 18.47
C ALA A 173 5.34 3.04 16.96
N GLU A 174 4.06 2.98 16.56
CA GLU A 174 3.62 3.05 15.19
C GLU A 174 2.95 4.40 14.88
N ALA A 175 3.61 5.24 14.07
CA ALA A 175 3.11 6.57 13.73
C ALA A 175 1.77 6.52 12.96
N ASN A 176 1.56 5.49 12.12
CA ASN A 176 0.30 5.20 11.45
C ASN A 176 -0.85 5.00 12.43
N SER A 177 -0.63 4.23 13.49
CA SER A 177 -1.64 3.93 14.51
C SER A 177 -2.04 5.19 15.29
N GLN A 178 -1.05 5.99 15.71
CA GLN A 178 -1.30 7.26 16.40
C GLN A 178 -2.12 8.23 15.53
N TYR A 179 -1.77 8.39 14.25
CA TYR A 179 -2.51 9.25 13.32
C TYR A 179 -3.98 8.84 13.19
N GLN A 180 -4.23 7.54 13.04
CA GLN A 180 -5.58 7.01 12.88
C GLN A 180 -6.43 7.21 14.14
N VAL A 181 -5.90 6.87 15.33
CA VAL A 181 -6.67 7.03 16.58
C VAL A 181 -6.94 8.49 16.90
N ASP A 182 -6.01 9.42 16.60
CA ASP A 182 -6.23 10.85 16.78
C ASP A 182 -7.36 11.37 15.89
N THR A 183 -7.39 10.92 14.63
CA THR A 183 -8.42 11.31 13.66
C THR A 183 -9.78 10.70 14.03
N VAL A 184 -9.84 9.39 14.30
CA VAL A 184 -11.09 8.69 14.66
C VAL A 184 -11.64 9.24 15.99
N LYS A 185 -10.79 9.54 16.97
CA LYS A 185 -11.19 10.20 18.21
C LYS A 185 -11.95 11.50 17.94
N ALA A 186 -11.38 12.35 17.08
CA ALA A 186 -11.99 13.63 16.77
C ALA A 186 -13.37 13.47 16.09
N GLU A 187 -13.55 12.44 15.25
CA GLU A 187 -14.85 12.14 14.62
C GLU A 187 -15.85 11.54 15.63
N LEU A 188 -15.43 10.60 16.47
CA LEU A 188 -16.29 10.00 17.49
C LEU A 188 -16.73 11.01 18.56
N GLU A 189 -15.86 11.93 18.97
CA GLU A 189 -16.23 13.00 19.92
C GLU A 189 -17.29 13.95 19.34
N LYS A 190 -17.28 14.23 18.02
CA LYS A 190 -18.35 14.99 17.34
C LYS A 190 -19.68 14.25 17.37
N LEU A 191 -19.66 12.91 17.37
CA LEU A 191 -20.84 12.06 17.49
C LEU A 191 -21.32 11.89 18.94
N GLY A 192 -20.57 12.41 19.93
CA GLY A 192 -20.93 12.45 21.34
C GLY A 192 -20.37 11.35 22.21
N TYR A 193 -19.41 10.57 21.70
CA TYR A 193 -18.68 9.56 22.49
C TYR A 193 -17.61 10.20 23.37
N THR A 194 -17.30 9.52 24.47
CA THR A 194 -16.11 9.79 25.29
C THR A 194 -15.03 8.81 24.86
N CYS A 195 -13.90 9.31 24.36
CA CYS A 195 -12.81 8.47 23.86
C CYS A 195 -11.58 8.56 24.77
N GLU A 196 -11.04 7.41 25.16
CA GLU A 196 -9.84 7.30 25.96
C GLU A 196 -8.76 6.50 25.23
N TYR A 197 -7.49 6.95 25.30
CA TYR A 197 -6.37 6.27 24.69
C TYR A 197 -5.84 5.14 25.58
N TYR A 198 -5.64 3.98 24.98
CA TYR A 198 -4.99 2.81 25.57
C TYR A 198 -3.79 2.43 24.72
N ALA A 199 -2.67 3.13 24.99
CA ALA A 199 -1.44 2.96 24.24
C ALA A 199 -0.55 1.90 24.89
N PHE A 200 -0.06 0.97 24.09
CA PHE A 200 1.02 0.05 24.47
C PHE A 200 2.26 0.34 23.61
N SER A 201 3.43 -0.10 24.03
CA SER A 201 4.69 0.18 23.32
C SER A 201 5.18 -0.99 22.48
N ASP A 202 4.84 -2.21 22.88
CA ASP A 202 5.15 -3.44 22.17
C ASP A 202 4.20 -4.57 22.61
N SER A 203 4.30 -5.75 22.01
CA SER A 203 3.41 -6.89 22.27
C SER A 203 3.44 -7.41 23.71
N ASN A 204 4.49 -7.10 24.50
CA ASN A 204 4.57 -7.56 25.90
C ASN A 204 3.56 -6.83 26.79
N ASP A 205 3.27 -5.57 26.48
CA ASP A 205 2.34 -4.74 27.26
C ASP A 205 0.88 -4.91 26.78
N LEU A 206 0.68 -5.42 25.56
CA LEU A 206 -0.61 -5.48 24.87
C LEU A 206 -1.70 -6.11 25.75
N SER A 207 -1.45 -7.25 26.36
CA SER A 207 -2.45 -7.97 27.18
C SER A 207 -2.92 -7.15 28.38
N SER A 208 -2.02 -6.46 29.08
CA SER A 208 -2.37 -5.67 30.25
C SER A 208 -3.13 -4.39 29.89
N VAL A 209 -2.74 -3.75 28.78
CA VAL A 209 -3.40 -2.54 28.28
C VAL A 209 -4.78 -2.88 27.70
N ALA A 210 -4.89 -3.96 26.93
CA ALA A 210 -6.16 -4.45 26.41
C ALA A 210 -7.15 -4.80 27.54
N THR A 211 -6.70 -5.44 28.61
CA THR A 211 -7.54 -5.72 29.78
C THR A 211 -8.05 -4.42 30.40
N THR A 212 -7.18 -3.41 30.57
CA THR A 212 -7.58 -2.12 31.14
C THR A 212 -8.59 -1.39 30.23
N ALA A 213 -8.38 -1.44 28.91
CA ALA A 213 -9.29 -0.86 27.94
C ALA A 213 -10.67 -1.54 27.98
N THR A 214 -10.68 -2.88 28.03
CA THR A 214 -11.91 -3.68 28.09
C THR A 214 -12.74 -3.42 29.35
N ASP A 215 -12.08 -3.26 30.51
CA ASP A 215 -12.74 -2.98 31.78
C ASP A 215 -13.41 -1.59 31.84
N ALA A 216 -13.01 -0.66 30.99
CA ALA A 216 -13.43 0.75 31.06
C ALA A 216 -14.25 1.22 29.83
N SER A 217 -14.39 0.39 28.79
CA SER A 217 -14.99 0.78 27.52
C SER A 217 -16.22 -0.03 27.20
N ASP A 218 -17.18 0.59 26.53
CA ASP A 218 -18.38 -0.07 25.99
C ASP A 218 -18.07 -0.73 24.62
N VAL A 219 -17.11 -0.16 23.88
CA VAL A 219 -16.60 -0.64 22.61
C VAL A 219 -15.13 -0.23 22.46
N ILE A 220 -14.32 -1.04 21.79
CA ILE A 220 -12.92 -0.74 21.49
C ILE A 220 -12.78 -0.47 20.01
N TYR A 221 -11.98 0.54 19.65
CA TYR A 221 -11.49 0.78 18.30
C TYR A 221 -10.01 0.45 18.24
N VAL A 222 -9.63 -0.36 17.25
CA VAL A 222 -8.25 -0.71 16.92
C VAL A 222 -7.97 -0.23 15.51
N PRO A 223 -7.00 0.66 15.27
CA PRO A 223 -6.65 1.11 13.93
C PRO A 223 -5.97 0.00 13.11
N THR A 224 -5.52 0.31 11.90
CA THR A 224 -4.58 -0.51 11.14
C THR A 224 -3.24 -0.51 11.86
N ASP A 225 -3.04 -1.48 12.77
CA ASP A 225 -1.93 -1.59 13.71
C ASP A 225 -1.21 -2.92 13.52
N ASN A 226 0.05 -2.88 13.07
CA ASN A 226 0.80 -4.09 12.73
C ASN A 226 1.10 -4.97 13.95
N THR A 227 1.28 -4.35 15.11
CA THR A 227 1.53 -5.10 16.35
C THR A 227 0.26 -5.84 16.79
N VAL A 228 -0.92 -5.22 16.68
CA VAL A 228 -2.19 -5.91 16.93
C VAL A 228 -2.45 -6.97 15.87
N ALA A 229 -2.27 -6.68 14.59
CA ALA A 229 -2.50 -7.62 13.49
C ALA A 229 -1.74 -8.93 13.64
N SER A 230 -0.52 -8.87 14.18
CA SER A 230 0.28 -10.07 14.49
C SER A 230 -0.04 -10.72 15.85
N ASN A 231 -0.98 -10.17 16.63
CA ASN A 231 -1.32 -10.63 17.98
C ASN A 231 -2.83 -10.60 18.28
N THR A 232 -3.68 -10.76 17.29
CA THR A 232 -5.15 -10.62 17.41
C THR A 232 -5.76 -11.58 18.45
N GLU A 233 -5.19 -12.77 18.61
CA GLU A 233 -5.62 -13.74 19.61
C GLU A 233 -5.58 -13.20 21.04
N ILE A 234 -4.64 -12.30 21.36
CA ILE A 234 -4.56 -11.67 22.69
C ILE A 234 -5.80 -10.81 22.93
N ILE A 235 -6.18 -9.99 21.94
CA ILE A 235 -7.36 -9.12 22.02
C ILE A 235 -8.63 -9.95 22.09
N ASN A 236 -8.76 -10.95 21.22
CA ASN A 236 -9.94 -11.84 21.20
C ASN A 236 -10.16 -12.53 22.54
N ASN A 237 -9.10 -13.10 23.13
CA ASN A 237 -9.16 -13.80 24.39
C ASN A 237 -9.52 -12.89 25.59
N ILE A 238 -9.42 -11.58 25.46
CA ILE A 238 -9.77 -10.58 26.48
C ILE A 238 -11.16 -9.99 26.21
N CYS A 239 -11.39 -9.48 25.00
CA CYS A 239 -12.60 -8.72 24.67
C CYS A 239 -13.84 -9.62 24.51
N LEU A 240 -13.71 -10.77 23.83
CA LEU A 240 -14.84 -11.65 23.55
C LEU A 240 -15.51 -12.22 24.82
N PRO A 241 -14.75 -12.78 25.80
CA PRO A 241 -15.34 -13.23 27.07
C PRO A 241 -15.95 -12.10 27.90
N ALA A 242 -15.39 -10.89 27.81
CA ALA A 242 -15.91 -9.68 28.48
C ALA A 242 -17.14 -9.11 27.78
N LYS A 243 -17.45 -9.58 26.56
CA LYS A 243 -18.53 -9.09 25.69
C LYS A 243 -18.37 -7.62 25.31
N VAL A 244 -17.14 -7.17 25.16
CA VAL A 244 -16.80 -5.84 24.64
C VAL A 244 -16.46 -5.96 23.17
N PRO A 245 -17.28 -5.41 22.26
CA PRO A 245 -17.05 -5.49 20.82
C PRO A 245 -15.84 -4.66 20.40
N VAL A 246 -15.17 -5.09 19.32
CA VAL A 246 -14.00 -4.40 18.74
C VAL A 246 -14.29 -4.02 17.30
N ILE A 247 -14.19 -2.73 16.97
CA ILE A 247 -14.17 -2.22 15.59
C ILE A 247 -12.72 -2.06 15.16
N THR A 248 -12.39 -2.48 13.95
CA THR A 248 -11.01 -2.56 13.50
C THR A 248 -10.76 -1.78 12.20
N GLY A 249 -9.50 -1.40 11.98
CA GLY A 249 -9.07 -0.62 10.82
C GLY A 249 -8.85 -1.43 9.55
N GLU A 250 -8.76 -2.78 9.65
CA GLU A 250 -8.51 -3.64 8.49
C GLU A 250 -9.02 -5.08 8.72
N GLU A 251 -9.10 -5.87 7.62
CA GLU A 251 -9.74 -7.18 7.55
C GLU A 251 -9.07 -8.23 8.44
N GLY A 252 -7.73 -8.34 8.42
CA GLY A 252 -7.00 -9.37 9.18
C GLY A 252 -7.17 -9.21 10.69
N ILE A 253 -7.17 -7.96 11.20
CA ILE A 253 -7.48 -7.69 12.61
C ILE A 253 -8.94 -8.05 12.90
N CYS A 254 -9.86 -7.70 12.00
CA CYS A 254 -11.29 -8.02 12.14
C CYS A 254 -11.52 -9.52 12.17
N SER A 255 -10.89 -10.25 11.27
CA SER A 255 -10.93 -11.72 11.21
C SER A 255 -10.48 -12.35 12.52
N GLY A 256 -9.44 -11.80 13.15
CA GLY A 256 -8.88 -12.34 14.39
C GLY A 256 -9.59 -11.95 15.67
N CYS A 257 -10.18 -10.74 15.76
CA CYS A 257 -10.76 -10.23 17.02
C CYS A 257 -11.84 -9.17 16.88
N GLY A 258 -12.16 -8.70 15.67
CA GLY A 258 -13.11 -7.62 15.45
C GLY A 258 -14.51 -8.09 15.13
N VAL A 259 -15.51 -7.21 15.30
CA VAL A 259 -16.89 -7.44 14.85
C VAL A 259 -17.09 -6.92 13.43
N ALA A 260 -16.49 -5.77 13.09
CA ALA A 260 -16.59 -5.17 11.76
C ALA A 260 -15.39 -4.27 11.44
N THR A 261 -15.19 -4.06 10.15
CA THR A 261 -14.17 -3.18 9.58
C THR A 261 -14.66 -2.52 8.29
N LEU A 262 -14.06 -1.38 7.95
CA LEU A 262 -14.11 -0.81 6.61
C LEU A 262 -12.71 -0.98 6.01
N SER A 263 -12.54 -1.97 5.16
CA SER A 263 -11.25 -2.44 4.70
C SER A 263 -11.05 -2.27 3.20
N ILE A 264 -9.82 -2.50 2.78
CA ILE A 264 -9.36 -2.52 1.39
C ILE A 264 -8.80 -3.91 1.06
N SER A 265 -8.65 -4.21 -0.22
CA SER A 265 -7.87 -5.37 -0.67
C SER A 265 -6.36 -5.05 -0.60
N TYR A 266 -5.65 -5.63 0.35
CA TYR A 266 -4.19 -5.48 0.45
C TYR A 266 -3.46 -6.18 -0.70
N TYR A 267 -4.04 -7.25 -1.25
CA TYR A 267 -3.51 -7.87 -2.46
C TYR A 267 -3.53 -6.89 -3.65
N ASP A 268 -4.67 -6.21 -3.89
CA ASP A 268 -4.80 -5.23 -4.98
C ASP A 268 -3.93 -3.99 -4.75
N LEU A 269 -3.75 -3.59 -3.49
CA LEU A 269 -2.80 -2.55 -3.11
C LEU A 269 -1.38 -2.93 -3.53
N GLY A 270 -0.98 -4.18 -3.22
CA GLY A 270 0.30 -4.75 -3.64
C GLY A 270 0.43 -4.81 -5.17
N VAL A 271 -0.60 -5.26 -5.87
CA VAL A 271 -0.63 -5.28 -7.35
C VAL A 271 -0.42 -3.87 -7.92
N THR A 272 -1.07 -2.86 -7.34
CA THR A 272 -0.89 -1.46 -7.76
C THR A 272 0.56 -1.01 -7.55
N THR A 273 1.14 -1.30 -6.39
CA THR A 273 2.56 -1.00 -6.10
C THR A 273 3.49 -1.73 -7.07
N GLY A 274 3.19 -2.99 -7.41
CA GLY A 274 3.94 -3.77 -8.40
C GLY A 274 3.91 -3.16 -9.81
N LYS A 275 2.75 -2.66 -10.23
CA LYS A 275 2.62 -1.92 -11.49
C LYS A 275 3.43 -0.62 -11.50
N MET A 276 3.51 0.10 -10.36
CA MET A 276 4.40 1.25 -10.22
C MET A 276 5.88 0.85 -10.36
N ALA A 277 6.29 -0.28 -9.76
CA ALA A 277 7.64 -0.81 -9.90
C ALA A 277 7.99 -1.13 -11.36
N VAL A 278 7.07 -1.72 -12.12
CA VAL A 278 7.26 -1.99 -13.56
C VAL A 278 7.48 -0.70 -14.34
N LYS A 279 6.68 0.35 -14.11
CA LYS A 279 6.87 1.66 -14.75
C LYS A 279 8.26 2.23 -14.50
N ILE A 280 8.77 2.12 -13.27
CA ILE A 280 10.11 2.60 -12.91
C ILE A 280 11.20 1.76 -13.57
N LEU A 281 11.13 0.44 -13.43
CA LEU A 281 12.20 -0.48 -13.82
C LEU A 281 12.28 -0.72 -15.33
N LYS A 282 11.12 -0.89 -15.98
CA LYS A 282 10.99 -1.24 -17.40
C LYS A 282 10.88 0.00 -18.28
N ASP A 283 10.01 0.95 -17.88
CA ASP A 283 9.66 2.10 -18.69
C ASP A 283 10.52 3.33 -18.38
N GLY A 284 11.26 3.31 -17.25
CA GLY A 284 12.14 4.40 -16.83
C GLY A 284 11.40 5.64 -16.34
N GLU A 285 10.19 5.46 -15.79
CA GLU A 285 9.42 6.56 -15.22
C GLU A 285 10.12 7.16 -14.00
N ASP A 286 10.07 8.48 -13.89
CA ASP A 286 10.71 9.22 -12.80
C ASP A 286 9.87 9.14 -11.52
N ILE A 287 10.31 8.32 -10.58
CA ILE A 287 9.64 8.12 -9.30
C ILE A 287 9.39 9.43 -8.54
N SER A 288 10.22 10.46 -8.73
CA SER A 288 10.09 11.73 -8.02
C SER A 288 8.81 12.49 -8.39
N THR A 289 8.18 12.14 -9.50
CA THR A 289 6.93 12.75 -9.99
C THR A 289 5.71 11.85 -9.81
N MET A 290 5.90 10.62 -9.35
CA MET A 290 4.82 9.67 -9.14
C MET A 290 4.05 10.02 -7.86
N PRO A 291 2.73 10.26 -7.94
CA PRO A 291 1.92 10.48 -6.74
C PRO A 291 1.74 9.17 -5.96
N ILE A 292 1.41 9.30 -4.69
CA ILE A 292 0.91 8.16 -3.90
C ILE A 292 -0.44 7.75 -4.45
N GLU A 293 -0.59 6.45 -4.74
CA GLU A 293 -1.85 5.88 -5.19
C GLU A 293 -2.64 5.31 -3.98
N TYR A 294 -3.96 5.46 -4.00
CA TYR A 294 -4.86 5.00 -2.94
C TYR A 294 -5.71 3.83 -3.44
N ALA A 295 -6.14 2.98 -2.51
CA ALA A 295 -7.10 1.93 -2.83
C ALA A 295 -8.42 2.56 -3.37
N PRO A 296 -8.93 2.11 -4.52
CA PRO A 296 -10.08 2.73 -5.15
C PRO A 296 -11.42 2.37 -4.47
N ASN A 297 -11.46 1.25 -3.76
CA ASN A 297 -12.68 0.70 -3.17
C ASN A 297 -12.47 0.34 -1.71
N PHE A 298 -13.55 0.51 -0.93
CA PHE A 298 -13.63 0.11 0.47
C PHE A 298 -14.85 -0.78 0.65
N THR A 299 -14.68 -1.86 1.42
CA THR A 299 -15.75 -2.81 1.72
C THR A 299 -16.06 -2.80 3.20
N LYS A 300 -17.35 -2.73 3.55
CA LYS A 300 -17.80 -2.99 4.91
C LYS A 300 -17.81 -4.49 5.14
N GLU A 301 -16.98 -4.97 6.04
CA GLU A 301 -16.83 -6.38 6.35
C GLU A 301 -17.12 -6.66 7.80
N TYR A 302 -17.56 -7.89 8.11
CA TYR A 302 -17.83 -8.30 9.48
C TYR A 302 -17.39 -9.74 9.74
N ASN A 303 -17.02 -10.01 10.99
CA ASN A 303 -16.72 -11.35 11.47
C ASN A 303 -18.01 -12.00 11.99
N LYS A 304 -18.53 -12.94 11.19
CA LYS A 304 -19.80 -13.61 11.47
C LYS A 304 -19.82 -14.35 12.81
N ASP A 305 -18.76 -15.08 13.10
CA ASP A 305 -18.69 -15.92 14.30
C ASP A 305 -18.66 -15.06 15.57
N ILE A 306 -17.89 -13.99 15.58
CA ILE A 306 -17.82 -13.04 16.72
C ILE A 306 -19.15 -12.28 16.88
N CYS A 307 -19.75 -11.83 15.77
CA CYS A 307 -21.06 -11.18 15.82
C CYS A 307 -22.16 -12.12 16.38
N GLU A 308 -22.17 -13.38 15.93
CA GLU A 308 -23.12 -14.39 16.47
C GLU A 308 -22.91 -14.63 17.97
N GLU A 309 -21.66 -14.75 18.45
CA GLU A 309 -21.35 -14.96 19.87
C GLU A 309 -21.74 -13.77 20.75
N LEU A 310 -21.55 -12.56 20.22
CA LEU A 310 -21.91 -11.31 20.93
C LEU A 310 -23.41 -10.96 20.76
N GLY A 311 -24.13 -11.59 19.84
CA GLY A 311 -25.53 -11.30 19.51
C GLY A 311 -25.69 -9.95 18.80
N ILE A 312 -24.72 -9.59 17.95
CA ILE A 312 -24.73 -8.37 17.16
C ILE A 312 -25.33 -8.66 15.79
N GLU A 313 -26.34 -7.90 15.41
CA GLU A 313 -26.90 -7.90 14.07
C GLU A 313 -26.22 -6.79 13.25
N VAL A 314 -25.68 -7.14 12.08
CA VAL A 314 -25.09 -6.18 11.16
C VAL A 314 -26.05 -5.84 10.02
N PRO A 315 -26.01 -4.63 9.45
CA PRO A 315 -26.80 -4.27 8.26
C PRO A 315 -26.48 -5.14 7.04
N ASP A 316 -27.43 -5.23 6.09
CA ASP A 316 -27.34 -6.07 4.90
C ASP A 316 -26.23 -5.66 3.91
N ASP A 317 -25.69 -4.45 4.04
CA ASP A 317 -24.60 -3.92 3.22
C ASP A 317 -23.20 -4.31 3.72
N TYR A 318 -23.11 -5.14 4.76
CA TYR A 318 -21.87 -5.72 5.25
C TYR A 318 -21.64 -7.11 4.66
N VAL A 319 -20.42 -7.40 4.25
CA VAL A 319 -20.00 -8.70 3.70
C VAL A 319 -19.32 -9.51 4.80
N ALA A 320 -19.67 -10.79 4.94
CA ALA A 320 -18.97 -11.65 5.89
C ALA A 320 -17.55 -11.93 5.40
N ILE A 321 -16.57 -11.76 6.28
CA ILE A 321 -15.16 -12.07 5.96
C ILE A 321 -15.05 -13.52 5.50
N GLY A 322 -14.36 -13.73 4.37
CA GLY A 322 -14.20 -15.03 3.72
C GLY A 322 -15.35 -15.45 2.80
N GLU A 323 -16.45 -14.71 2.74
CA GLU A 323 -17.46 -14.85 1.70
C GLU A 323 -17.12 -13.86 0.57
N ALA A 324 -16.89 -14.35 -0.66
CA ALA A 324 -16.64 -13.47 -1.80
C ALA A 324 -17.83 -12.53 -1.97
N ALA A 325 -17.56 -11.23 -2.13
CA ALA A 325 -18.59 -10.30 -2.57
C ALA A 325 -19.18 -10.85 -3.88
N GLU A 326 -20.47 -11.12 -3.93
CA GLU A 326 -21.13 -11.43 -5.19
C GLU A 326 -20.95 -10.21 -6.09
N ASP A 327 -20.26 -10.39 -7.23
CA ASP A 327 -20.05 -9.35 -8.22
C ASP A 327 -21.41 -8.74 -8.59
N THR A 328 -21.74 -7.59 -8.03
CA THR A 328 -22.79 -6.73 -8.54
C THR A 328 -22.24 -6.02 -9.79
N GLU A 329 -22.03 -6.78 -10.85
CA GLU A 329 -22.02 -6.25 -12.21
C GLU A 329 -23.44 -5.86 -12.58
N GLU A 330 -23.90 -4.69 -12.14
CA GLU A 330 -25.06 -4.02 -12.73
C GLU A 330 -24.61 -2.77 -13.49
N ALA A 331 -24.57 -2.97 -14.81
CA ALA A 331 -25.02 -2.05 -15.85
C ALA A 331 -24.41 -0.64 -15.88
N SER A 332 -23.32 -0.53 -16.63
CA SER A 332 -23.10 0.67 -17.44
C SER A 332 -22.91 0.25 -18.92
N ASP A 333 -23.96 -0.31 -19.50
CA ASP A 333 -24.05 -0.52 -20.95
C ASP A 333 -25.43 -0.08 -21.41
N ASP A 334 -25.58 1.22 -21.63
CA ASP A 334 -26.55 1.75 -22.60
C ASP A 334 -26.34 3.26 -22.81
N ALA A 335 -25.40 3.65 -23.66
CA ALA A 335 -25.44 4.91 -24.42
C ALA A 335 -24.26 5.02 -25.40
N ALA A 336 -24.25 4.21 -26.46
CA ALA A 336 -23.54 4.58 -27.68
C ALA A 336 -23.88 3.60 -28.82
N ALA A 337 -24.97 3.85 -29.53
CA ALA A 337 -25.11 3.51 -30.94
C ALA A 337 -26.49 3.97 -31.42
N ASP A 338 -26.58 5.09 -32.10
CA ASP A 338 -27.21 5.18 -33.39
C ASP A 338 -26.96 6.56 -34.01
N GLU A 339 -25.96 6.67 -34.83
CA GLU A 339 -25.88 7.60 -35.95
C GLU A 339 -25.17 6.88 -37.11
N SER A 340 -25.93 6.24 -37.95
CA SER A 340 -25.48 5.98 -39.31
C SER A 340 -26.59 6.28 -40.30
N SER A 341 -26.36 7.37 -41.08
CA SER A 341 -26.62 7.51 -42.49
C SER A 341 -27.90 6.94 -43.08
N ASP A 342 -28.73 7.80 -43.67
CA ASP A 342 -29.06 7.62 -45.10
C ASP A 342 -29.34 8.94 -45.80
N GLU A 343 -28.59 9.14 -46.86
CA GLU A 343 -28.75 10.12 -47.92
C GLU A 343 -29.88 9.64 -48.83
N THR A 344 -30.80 10.52 -49.23
CA THR A 344 -31.09 10.76 -50.68
C THR A 344 -32.35 11.58 -50.88
N THR A 345 -32.13 12.61 -51.69
CA THR A 345 -32.86 13.15 -52.85
C THR A 345 -34.22 13.82 -52.70
N GLU A 346 -34.13 15.12 -53.12
CA GLU A 346 -34.95 15.84 -54.11
C GLU A 346 -36.49 15.85 -53.89
N ASP A 347 -37.13 16.93 -53.88
CA ASP A 347 -37.41 17.94 -54.91
C ASP A 347 -38.64 18.80 -54.49
N ASN A 348 -38.56 20.06 -54.84
CA ASN A 348 -39.60 20.91 -55.37
C ASN A 348 -40.69 21.56 -54.51
N ALA A 349 -40.55 22.84 -54.49
CA ALA A 349 -41.48 23.88 -54.96
C ALA A 349 -42.65 24.36 -54.08
N THR A 350 -42.61 25.66 -54.00
CA THR A 350 -43.73 26.66 -54.03
C THR A 350 -44.56 26.88 -52.77
N GLU A 351 -44.41 28.07 -52.29
CA GLU A 351 -45.27 29.27 -52.45
C GLU A 351 -46.31 29.52 -51.37
N GLU A 352 -46.25 30.75 -50.94
CA GLU A 352 -47.35 31.68 -50.55
C GLU A 352 -47.76 31.77 -49.07
N ALA A 353 -47.36 32.87 -48.51
CA ALA A 353 -48.13 34.06 -48.13
C ALA A 353 -48.97 34.06 -46.84
N ALA A 354 -48.61 35.01 -46.05
CA ALA A 354 -49.45 35.97 -45.33
C ALA A 354 -50.36 35.48 -44.19
N LYS A 355 -50.06 35.83 -43.02
CA LYS A 355 -50.60 36.95 -42.29
C LYS A 355 -49.89 37.10 -40.93
#